data_0c52440a64f5e28a5861fc87d6fef942
#
_entry.id   0c52440a64f5e28a5861fc87d6fef942
#
_cell.length_a   1.000
_cell.length_b   1.000
_cell.length_c   1.000
_cell.angle_alpha   90.00
_cell.angle_beta   90.00
_cell.angle_gamma   90.00
#
_symmetry.space_group_name_H-M   'P 1'
#
loop_
_entity.id
_entity.type
_entity.pdbx_description
1 polymer ?
#
loop_
_entity_poly.entity_id
_entity_poly.type
_entity_poly.pdbx_seq_one_letter_code
_entity_poly.pdbx_strand_id
1 'polypeptide(L)'
;MALKINASSLITSHYLTVNSDGVKYFEGAVGISARSFRFGQIECVLMSPDHKLSFQVGQEVFTIPTKAEDAKHQQVISTLVQELRRAGEGWAAERP
;
A
#
# COMPACT_ATOMS: atom_id res chain seq x y z
N MET A 1 9.24 -10.71 5.42
CA MET A 1 7.99 -10.91 6.18
C MET A 1 6.91 -10.01 5.60
N ALA A 2 5.76 -10.56 5.30
CA ALA A 2 4.66 -9.80 4.71
C ALA A 2 3.74 -9.24 5.78
N LEU A 3 3.37 -7.98 5.62
CA LEU A 3 2.42 -7.28 6.48
C LEU A 3 1.16 -7.00 5.67
N LYS A 4 -0.01 -7.16 6.28
CA LYS A 4 -1.27 -7.10 5.55
C LYS A 4 -2.32 -6.24 6.26
N ILE A 5 -2.98 -5.37 5.48
CA ILE A 5 -4.22 -4.71 5.86
C ILE A 5 -5.34 -5.45 5.13
N ASN A 6 -6.33 -5.94 5.88
CA ASN A 6 -7.47 -6.65 5.31
C ASN A 6 -8.74 -5.87 5.62
N ALA A 7 -9.41 -5.38 4.57
CA ALA A 7 -10.66 -4.66 4.64
C ALA A 7 -11.78 -5.40 3.91
N SER A 8 -11.66 -6.73 3.80
CA SER A 8 -12.63 -7.55 3.08
C SER A 8 -13.99 -7.57 3.77
N SER A 9 -15.05 -7.68 2.95
CA SER A 9 -16.42 -7.87 3.41
C SER A 9 -16.88 -9.29 3.08
N LEU A 10 -18.16 -9.60 3.32
CA LEU A 10 -18.72 -10.92 3.03
C LEU A 10 -18.73 -11.23 1.53
N ILE A 11 -18.82 -10.22 0.68
CA ILE A 11 -19.00 -10.41 -0.76
C ILE A 11 -17.81 -9.91 -1.59
N THR A 12 -16.89 -9.14 -1.00
CA THR A 12 -15.72 -8.64 -1.69
C THR A 12 -14.47 -8.84 -0.86
N SER A 13 -13.36 -9.07 -1.56
CA SER A 13 -12.04 -9.09 -0.95
C SER A 13 -11.36 -7.75 -1.18
N HIS A 14 -10.76 -7.21 -0.13
CA HIS A 14 -10.07 -5.93 -0.22
C HIS A 14 -8.88 -5.97 0.74
N TYR A 15 -7.67 -6.06 0.18
CA TYR A 15 -6.47 -6.14 1.02
C TYR A 15 -5.27 -5.48 0.37
N LEU A 16 -4.32 -5.11 1.21
CA LEU A 16 -3.02 -4.60 0.82
C LEU A 16 -1.97 -5.37 1.61
N THR A 17 -1.01 -5.95 0.91
CA THR A 17 0.11 -6.66 1.52
C THR A 17 1.40 -5.92 1.18
N VAL A 18 2.24 -5.67 2.20
CA VAL A 18 3.56 -5.08 2.03
C VAL A 18 4.60 -6.17 2.31
N ASN A 19 5.49 -6.41 1.36
CA ASN A 19 6.57 -7.38 1.49
C ASN A 19 7.92 -6.72 1.20
N SER A 20 8.97 -7.53 1.10
CA SER A 20 10.32 -7.01 0.90
C SER A 20 10.53 -6.34 -0.45
N ASP A 21 9.75 -6.70 -1.46
CA ASP A 21 9.93 -6.23 -2.84
C ASP A 21 8.97 -5.12 -3.23
N GLY A 22 7.83 -5.04 -2.58
CA GLY A 22 6.81 -4.09 -2.94
C GLY A 22 5.48 -4.36 -2.26
N VAL A 23 4.39 -4.03 -2.95
CA VAL A 23 3.03 -4.20 -2.41
C VAL A 23 2.20 -5.07 -3.35
N LYS A 24 1.22 -5.75 -2.77
CA LYS A 24 0.19 -6.47 -3.51
C LYS A 24 -1.17 -5.92 -3.07
N TYR A 25 -1.97 -5.51 -4.02
CA TYR A 25 -3.28 -4.90 -3.77
C TYR A 25 -4.37 -5.68 -4.49
N PHE A 26 -5.46 -5.90 -3.80
CA PHE A 26 -6.62 -6.56 -4.37
C PHE A 26 -7.90 -5.89 -3.89
N GLU A 27 -8.80 -5.61 -4.83
CA GLU A 27 -10.15 -5.16 -4.52
C GLU A 27 -11.09 -5.74 -5.56
N GLY A 28 -12.09 -6.48 -5.13
CA GLY A 28 -13.08 -7.01 -6.04
C GLY A 28 -13.65 -8.36 -5.65
N ALA A 29 -14.31 -8.98 -6.62
CA ALA A 29 -14.94 -10.28 -6.46
C ALA A 29 -13.93 -11.40 -6.70
N VAL A 30 -14.32 -12.60 -6.32
CA VAL A 30 -13.53 -13.82 -6.54
C VAL A 30 -13.24 -13.96 -8.06
N GLY A 31 -12.01 -14.31 -8.39
CA GLY A 31 -11.59 -14.55 -9.77
C GLY A 31 -10.83 -13.41 -10.44
N ILE A 32 -10.75 -12.24 -9.77
CA ILE A 32 -9.94 -11.13 -10.24
C ILE A 32 -8.55 -11.26 -9.65
N SER A 33 -7.51 -11.04 -10.47
CA SER A 33 -6.13 -11.15 -10.03
C SER A 33 -5.70 -9.95 -9.20
N ALA A 34 -4.91 -10.21 -8.17
CA ALA A 34 -4.27 -9.16 -7.40
C ALA A 34 -3.25 -8.42 -8.26
N ARG A 35 -3.04 -7.14 -7.97
CA ARG A 35 -2.04 -6.32 -8.66
C ARG A 35 -0.82 -6.15 -7.75
N SER A 36 0.35 -6.28 -8.32
CA SER A 36 1.62 -6.15 -7.60
C SER A 36 2.41 -4.99 -8.13
N PHE A 37 3.01 -4.21 -7.23
CA PHE A 37 3.82 -3.06 -7.58
C PHE A 37 5.11 -3.08 -6.78
N ARG A 38 6.21 -2.68 -7.40
CA ARG A 38 7.47 -2.43 -6.69
C ARG A 38 7.38 -1.08 -5.99
N PHE A 39 8.14 -0.91 -4.93
CA PHE A 39 8.13 0.37 -4.19
C PHE A 39 8.47 1.55 -5.09
N GLY A 40 9.40 1.38 -6.02
CA GLY A 40 9.78 2.45 -6.95
C GLY A 40 8.70 2.86 -7.93
N GLN A 41 7.64 2.07 -8.08
CA GLN A 41 6.51 2.41 -8.95
C GLN A 41 5.46 3.27 -8.24
N ILE A 42 5.51 3.32 -6.92
CA ILE A 42 4.55 4.10 -6.12
C ILE A 42 5.04 5.54 -6.04
N GLU A 43 4.25 6.46 -6.58
CA GLU A 43 4.63 7.87 -6.68
C GLU A 43 4.33 8.66 -5.42
N CYS A 44 3.25 8.31 -4.74
CA CYS A 44 2.91 8.96 -3.48
C CYS A 44 1.99 8.09 -2.65
N VAL A 45 1.95 8.39 -1.35
CA VAL A 45 1.06 7.77 -0.38
C VAL A 45 0.41 8.87 0.44
N LEU A 46 -0.90 8.79 0.61
CA LEU A 46 -1.68 9.76 1.37
C LEU A 46 -2.55 9.04 2.39
N MET A 47 -2.71 9.66 3.54
CA MET A 47 -3.65 9.20 4.56
C MET A 47 -4.72 10.27 4.73
N SER A 48 -5.98 9.91 4.51
CA SER A 48 -7.09 10.85 4.67
C SER A 48 -7.46 11.00 6.15
N PRO A 49 -8.18 12.08 6.52
CA PRO A 49 -8.64 12.27 7.90
C PRO A 49 -9.53 11.13 8.43
N ASP A 50 -10.21 10.41 7.55
CA ASP A 50 -11.05 9.27 7.92
C ASP A 50 -10.29 7.94 7.83
N HIS A 51 -8.96 7.99 7.90
CA HIS A 51 -8.06 6.83 7.97
C HIS A 51 -8.10 5.91 6.74
N LYS A 52 -8.32 6.49 5.57
CA LYS A 52 -8.18 5.76 4.31
C LYS A 52 -6.79 5.99 3.76
N LEU A 53 -6.09 4.89 3.51
CA LEU A 53 -4.76 4.90 2.92
C LEU A 53 -4.89 4.84 1.41
N SER A 54 -4.29 5.81 0.72
CA SER A 54 -4.28 5.84 -0.74
C SER A 54 -2.85 5.84 -1.24
N PHE A 55 -2.61 5.15 -2.36
CA PHE A 55 -1.32 5.22 -3.04
C PHE A 55 -1.55 5.33 -4.54
N GLN A 56 -0.60 5.97 -5.21
CA GLN A 56 -0.69 6.24 -6.65
C GLN A 56 0.42 5.53 -7.40
N VAL A 57 0.03 4.85 -8.49
CA VAL A 57 0.96 4.22 -9.43
C VAL A 57 0.58 4.71 -10.82
N GLY A 58 1.42 5.55 -11.44
CA GLY A 58 1.10 6.14 -12.72
C GLY A 58 -0.14 7.04 -12.59
N GLN A 59 -1.16 6.76 -13.38
CA GLN A 59 -2.42 7.50 -13.36
C GLN A 59 -3.49 6.85 -12.48
N GLU A 60 -3.18 5.73 -11.85
CA GLU A 60 -4.13 4.99 -11.02
C GLU A 60 -3.92 5.30 -9.54
N VAL A 61 -5.03 5.45 -8.82
CA VAL A 61 -5.03 5.64 -7.37
C VAL A 61 -5.78 4.49 -6.74
N PHE A 62 -5.17 3.89 -5.73
CA PHE A 62 -5.75 2.77 -4.98
C PHE A 62 -5.96 3.20 -3.54
N THR A 63 -7.11 2.85 -2.97
CA THR A 63 -7.48 3.28 -1.62
C THR A 63 -7.96 2.08 -0.81
N ILE A 64 -7.52 1.98 0.44
CA ILE A 64 -7.97 0.95 1.37
C ILE A 64 -8.27 1.57 2.74
N PRO A 65 -9.43 1.23 3.35
CA PRO A 65 -9.73 1.70 4.70
C PRO A 65 -8.76 1.07 5.71
N THR A 66 -8.38 1.85 6.71
CA THR A 66 -7.56 1.37 7.82
C THR A 66 -8.25 1.70 9.15
N LYS A 67 -7.74 1.12 10.23
CA LYS A 67 -8.21 1.42 11.59
C LYS A 67 -7.06 2.03 12.38
N ALA A 68 -7.29 3.22 12.92
CA ALA A 68 -6.28 3.95 13.67
C ALA A 68 -5.83 3.18 14.91
N GLU A 69 -6.73 2.43 15.54
CA GLU A 69 -6.46 1.65 16.74
C GLU A 69 -5.83 0.29 16.46
N ASP A 70 -5.74 -0.13 15.21
CA ASP A 70 -5.17 -1.43 14.85
C ASP A 70 -3.66 -1.32 14.68
N ALA A 71 -2.91 -1.93 15.60
CA ALA A 71 -1.45 -1.88 15.57
C ALA A 71 -0.85 -2.50 14.31
N LYS A 72 -1.48 -3.53 13.77
CA LYS A 72 -1.01 -4.16 12.52
C LYS A 72 -1.16 -3.22 11.35
N HIS A 73 -2.28 -2.50 11.26
CA HIS A 73 -2.48 -1.51 10.21
C HIS A 73 -1.43 -0.40 10.29
N GLN A 74 -1.15 0.09 11.50
CA GLN A 74 -0.14 1.12 11.69
C GLN A 74 1.26 0.62 11.31
N GLN A 75 1.55 -0.63 11.59
CA GLN A 75 2.82 -1.25 11.21
C GLN A 75 2.97 -1.36 9.68
N VAL A 76 1.90 -1.73 8.98
CA VAL A 76 1.90 -1.80 7.51
C VAL A 76 2.16 -0.42 6.93
N ILE A 77 1.45 0.59 7.42
CA ILE A 77 1.59 1.98 6.95
C ILE A 77 3.02 2.48 7.18
N SER A 78 3.53 2.27 8.38
CA SER A 78 4.88 2.69 8.75
C SER A 78 5.94 2.03 7.89
N THR A 79 5.80 0.72 7.65
CA THR A 79 6.73 -0.03 6.80
C THR A 79 6.68 0.46 5.36
N LEU A 80 5.48 0.67 4.84
CA LEU A 80 5.31 1.18 3.48
C LEU A 80 5.99 2.55 3.31
N VAL A 81 5.76 3.47 4.23
CA VAL A 81 6.37 4.80 4.20
C VAL A 81 7.90 4.70 4.26
N GLN A 82 8.42 3.83 5.12
CA GLN A 82 9.87 3.63 5.21
C GLN A 82 10.47 3.10 3.91
N GLU A 83 9.83 2.11 3.31
CA GLU A 83 10.33 1.52 2.07
C GLU A 83 10.24 2.50 0.90
N LEU A 84 9.20 3.31 0.85
CA LEU A 84 9.07 4.35 -0.17
C LEU A 84 10.12 5.42 0.01
N ARG A 85 10.41 5.81 1.26
CA ARG A 85 11.46 6.79 1.55
C ARG A 85 12.82 6.24 1.11
N ARG A 86 13.10 4.97 1.39
CA ARG A 86 14.34 4.32 0.98
C ARG A 86 14.48 4.30 -0.53
N ALA A 87 13.41 3.96 -1.25
CA ALA A 87 13.42 3.97 -2.72
C ALA A 87 13.62 5.38 -3.26
N GLY A 88 12.97 6.39 -2.64
CA GLY A 88 13.12 7.78 -3.02
C GLY A 88 14.51 8.34 -2.75
N GLU A 89 15.12 7.95 -1.65
CA GLU A 89 16.50 8.35 -1.32
C GLU A 89 17.48 7.82 -2.34
N GLY A 90 17.32 6.55 -2.76
CA GLY A 90 18.15 5.98 -3.80
C GLY A 90 18.04 6.73 -5.11
N TRP A 91 16.83 7.12 -5.48
CA TRP A 91 16.59 7.90 -6.68
C TRP A 91 17.13 9.33 -6.55
N ALA A 92 16.93 9.95 -5.40
CA ALA A 92 17.42 11.32 -5.14
C ALA A 92 18.94 11.39 -5.13
N ALA A 93 19.61 10.33 -4.67
CA ALA A 93 21.08 10.29 -4.66
C ALA A 93 21.70 10.28 -6.05
N GLU A 94 20.96 9.87 -7.07
CA GLU A 94 21.40 9.89 -8.46
C GLU A 94 21.24 11.25 -9.14
N ARG A 95 20.54 12.17 -8.48
CA ARG A 95 20.35 13.51 -9.03
C ARG A 95 21.52 14.40 -8.69
N PRO A 96 22.08 15.11 -9.68
CA PRO A 96 23.11 16.10 -9.43
C PRO A 96 22.56 17.29 -8.62
#